data_0bba7f0adbc7e9d03d510d7d4205d72d
#
_entry.id   0bba7f0adbc7e9d03d510d7d4205d72d
#
_cell.length_a   1.000
_cell.length_b   1.000
_cell.length_c   1.000
_cell.angle_alpha   90.00
_cell.angle_beta   90.00
_cell.angle_gamma   90.00
#
_symmetry.space_group_name_H-M   'P 1'
#
loop_
_entity.id
_entity.type
_entity.pdbx_description
1 polymer ?
#
loop_
_entity_poly.entity_id
_entity_poly.type
_entity_poly.pdbx_seq_one_letter_code
_entity_poly.pdbx_strand_id
1 'polypeptide(L)'
;MSVFLTPDLKPIVGGTYFPPEDTFRQTGFKTILLNVAQKWNQSRSKLTEIGSTNLETLHSISKIPNPLKEHDIPSLECSKICIQQLVNEFEPKFGGFGSTYNMQSPKFPQPVNLNFLFHMYARQPNVESVRVCLHMSVYTLKKMSFGGIHDHVGQGFSRYATDGEWHVPHFEKMLYDQGQLMKSYADAYLVTKDNFFAEVVDDIATYVIRDLRHKEGGFYSAEDADSYPTHDTHAKKEGAFYVWSAAEIKSLLSKEISDENHVKLSDIFCRHFNVNESGNVKSHQDPHGEIGEKNVLITYNEIEETARYFNLPVEETKMYLKEACSVLYKVRSARPRPHLDDKIITAWNGLMISGLAFGGAAVNNKQYIERAADAAKFIKEYLFDETKNILLHSCYRDEKGTITQMSTPIPGFLDDYAFVIKGLLDLYESDLNEEWLEFAEKLQHLQDQYFWDEENGGYFSTTSSDPSIILRLKEAYDGAEPSGNSIAAENLLRLSDYLGCDEFKDKAARLFGAFRPLLMQRPVAVPQLTSALVRYHDDAAQIYVIGKRGASDTDELLRVIYKRLIPNRILLLIDPDETNSVLLRKNQHLRNMKSVNNRATVYVCKHRTCSLPVTSPEQLATLLDEQK
;
A
#
# COMPACT_ATOMS: atom_id res chain seq x y z
N MET A 1 -18.15 -8.44 8.86
CA MET A 1 -18.12 -9.52 9.89
C MET A 1 -19.30 -9.35 10.82
N SER A 2 -19.97 -10.45 11.22
CA SER A 2 -21.05 -10.45 12.21
C SER A 2 -20.68 -11.39 13.35
N VAL A 3 -20.79 -10.90 14.59
CA VAL A 3 -20.48 -11.69 15.79
C VAL A 3 -21.64 -11.58 16.78
N PHE A 4 -22.08 -12.69 17.33
CA PHE A 4 -23.10 -12.76 18.35
C PHE A 4 -22.44 -12.96 19.71
N LEU A 5 -22.80 -12.07 20.64
CA LEU A 5 -22.21 -12.02 21.98
C LEU A 5 -23.27 -12.31 23.04
N THR A 6 -22.83 -12.77 24.20
CA THR A 6 -23.65 -12.74 25.43
C THR A 6 -23.81 -11.29 25.91
N PRO A 7 -24.75 -10.98 26.84
CA PRO A 7 -24.89 -9.63 27.41
C PRO A 7 -23.62 -9.10 28.10
N ASP A 8 -22.73 -9.99 28.57
CA ASP A 8 -21.41 -9.68 29.13
C ASP A 8 -20.28 -9.76 28.08
N LEU A 9 -20.63 -9.55 26.79
CA LEU A 9 -19.74 -9.40 25.64
C LEU A 9 -18.89 -10.64 25.29
N LYS A 10 -19.25 -11.85 25.76
CA LYS A 10 -18.51 -13.07 25.43
C LYS A 10 -18.96 -13.64 24.06
N PRO A 11 -18.04 -14.02 23.16
CA PRO A 11 -18.40 -14.44 21.80
C PRO A 11 -19.01 -15.85 21.77
N ILE A 12 -20.20 -15.97 21.16
CA ILE A 12 -20.91 -17.25 20.98
C ILE A 12 -20.63 -17.85 19.62
N VAL A 13 -20.86 -17.06 18.56
CA VAL A 13 -20.69 -17.45 17.16
C VAL A 13 -20.41 -16.20 16.32
N GLY A 14 -19.64 -16.37 15.25
CA GLY A 14 -19.36 -15.29 14.31
C GLY A 14 -19.00 -15.82 12.92
N GLY A 15 -18.98 -14.92 11.95
CA GLY A 15 -18.55 -15.19 10.59
C GLY A 15 -18.25 -13.90 9.83
N THR A 16 -17.46 -14.02 8.79
CA THR A 16 -17.04 -12.88 7.97
C THR A 16 -18.15 -12.38 7.07
N TYR A 17 -18.93 -13.31 6.49
CA TYR A 17 -20.04 -13.04 5.61
C TYR A 17 -21.15 -14.07 5.80
N PHE A 18 -22.40 -13.63 5.74
CA PHE A 18 -23.60 -14.44 5.68
C PHE A 18 -24.51 -13.89 4.57
N PRO A 19 -24.92 -14.71 3.58
CA PRO A 19 -25.90 -14.25 2.59
C PRO A 19 -27.22 -13.89 3.27
N PRO A 20 -28.06 -13.02 2.70
CA PRO A 20 -29.35 -12.65 3.29
C PRO A 20 -30.26 -13.84 3.58
N GLU A 21 -30.36 -14.76 2.63
CA GLU A 21 -31.15 -16.01 2.67
C GLU A 21 -30.23 -17.22 2.49
N ASP A 22 -30.76 -18.41 2.82
CA ASP A 22 -30.00 -19.66 2.69
C ASP A 22 -29.63 -19.94 1.24
N THR A 23 -28.39 -20.37 1.01
CA THR A 23 -27.90 -20.88 -0.27
C THR A 23 -27.53 -22.36 -0.15
N PHE A 24 -27.31 -23.04 -1.30
CA PHE A 24 -26.87 -24.44 -1.29
C PHE A 24 -25.53 -24.65 -0.52
N ARG A 25 -24.69 -23.63 -0.43
CA ARG A 25 -23.34 -23.72 0.19
C ARG A 25 -23.23 -23.07 1.55
N GLN A 26 -24.18 -22.20 1.94
CA GLN A 26 -24.04 -21.39 3.14
C GLN A 26 -25.39 -20.99 3.75
N THR A 27 -25.45 -21.07 5.08
CA THR A 27 -26.64 -20.62 5.85
C THR A 27 -26.78 -19.11 5.80
N GLY A 28 -28.00 -18.64 5.52
CA GLY A 28 -28.32 -17.23 5.44
C GLY A 28 -28.37 -16.53 6.81
N PHE A 29 -28.16 -15.22 6.79
CA PHE A 29 -28.14 -14.39 8.00
C PHE A 29 -29.46 -14.47 8.76
N LYS A 30 -30.60 -14.47 8.08
CA LYS A 30 -31.93 -14.63 8.67
C LYS A 30 -32.07 -15.94 9.47
N THR A 31 -31.64 -17.05 8.87
CA THR A 31 -31.67 -18.36 9.53
C THR A 31 -30.75 -18.40 10.75
N ILE A 32 -29.57 -17.78 10.68
CA ILE A 32 -28.65 -17.67 11.83
C ILE A 32 -29.30 -16.85 12.95
N LEU A 33 -29.91 -15.69 12.65
CA LEU A 33 -30.63 -14.89 13.64
C LEU A 33 -31.71 -15.68 14.37
N LEU A 34 -32.55 -16.39 13.62
CA LEU A 34 -33.64 -17.23 14.18
C LEU A 34 -33.06 -18.34 15.06
N ASN A 35 -32.01 -19.03 14.61
CA ASN A 35 -31.37 -20.11 15.35
C ASN A 35 -30.72 -19.60 16.66
N VAL A 36 -30.02 -18.46 16.61
CA VAL A 36 -29.43 -17.86 17.82
C VAL A 36 -30.51 -17.45 18.81
N ALA A 37 -31.57 -16.77 18.35
CA ALA A 37 -32.70 -16.37 19.19
C ALA A 37 -33.39 -17.57 19.84
N GLN A 38 -33.66 -18.63 19.06
CA GLN A 38 -34.28 -19.86 19.57
C GLN A 38 -33.39 -20.53 20.63
N LYS A 39 -32.09 -20.72 20.34
CA LYS A 39 -31.13 -21.32 21.28
C LYS A 39 -30.96 -20.49 22.54
N TRP A 40 -30.96 -19.17 22.43
CA TRP A 40 -30.90 -18.26 23.58
C TRP A 40 -32.09 -18.45 24.53
N ASN A 41 -33.30 -18.59 23.96
CA ASN A 41 -34.52 -18.82 24.76
C ASN A 41 -34.57 -20.22 25.37
N GLN A 42 -34.07 -21.24 24.69
CA GLN A 42 -34.18 -22.65 25.12
C GLN A 42 -33.01 -23.10 25.99
N SER A 43 -31.81 -22.55 25.81
CA SER A 43 -30.57 -23.07 26.41
C SER A 43 -29.59 -21.96 26.76
N ARG A 44 -30.07 -20.89 27.39
CA ARG A 44 -29.27 -19.69 27.72
C ARG A 44 -27.99 -20.03 28.49
N SER A 45 -28.07 -20.89 29.51
CA SER A 45 -26.91 -21.31 30.32
C SER A 45 -25.81 -21.93 29.46
N LYS A 46 -26.19 -22.80 28.52
CA LYS A 46 -25.24 -23.46 27.62
C LYS A 46 -24.55 -22.46 26.67
N LEU A 47 -25.28 -21.46 26.15
CA LEU A 47 -24.68 -20.41 25.30
C LEU A 47 -23.74 -19.49 26.11
N THR A 48 -24.08 -19.21 27.40
CA THR A 48 -23.19 -18.47 28.28
C THR A 48 -21.90 -19.23 28.58
N GLU A 49 -22.00 -20.55 28.77
CA GLU A 49 -20.83 -21.44 28.96
C GLU A 49 -19.96 -21.46 27.71
N ILE A 50 -20.57 -21.63 26.51
CA ILE A 50 -19.86 -21.56 25.23
C ILE A 50 -19.13 -20.22 25.09
N GLY A 51 -19.78 -19.09 25.39
CA GLY A 51 -19.16 -17.76 25.35
C GLY A 51 -17.94 -17.67 26.29
N SER A 52 -18.02 -18.23 27.50
CA SER A 52 -16.89 -18.25 28.42
C SER A 52 -15.72 -19.09 27.90
N THR A 53 -16.01 -20.30 27.40
CA THR A 53 -15.00 -21.20 26.84
C THR A 53 -14.32 -20.58 25.59
N ASN A 54 -15.11 -19.94 24.72
CA ASN A 54 -14.57 -19.25 23.54
C ASN A 54 -13.64 -18.10 23.97
N LEU A 55 -14.02 -17.31 24.96
CA LEU A 55 -13.19 -16.22 25.48
C LEU A 55 -11.88 -16.76 26.10
N GLU A 56 -11.95 -17.83 26.91
CA GLU A 56 -10.76 -18.49 27.46
C GLU A 56 -9.84 -19.02 26.37
N THR A 57 -10.41 -19.61 25.32
CA THR A 57 -9.67 -20.08 24.15
C THR A 57 -8.97 -18.91 23.44
N LEU A 58 -9.68 -17.81 23.21
CA LEU A 58 -9.11 -16.60 22.61
C LEU A 58 -7.97 -16.05 23.48
N HIS A 59 -8.15 -15.97 24.79
CA HIS A 59 -7.08 -15.58 25.72
C HIS A 59 -5.87 -16.50 25.66
N SER A 60 -6.07 -17.81 25.53
CA SER A 60 -4.96 -18.77 25.45
C SER A 60 -4.18 -18.65 24.14
N ILE A 61 -4.87 -18.42 23.02
CA ILE A 61 -4.26 -18.26 21.69
C ILE A 61 -3.54 -16.92 21.58
N SER A 62 -4.07 -15.87 22.22
CA SER A 62 -3.47 -14.53 22.18
C SER A 62 -2.23 -14.37 23.06
N LYS A 63 -1.99 -15.30 23.99
CA LYS A 63 -0.77 -15.27 24.80
C LYS A 63 0.43 -15.60 23.95
N ILE A 64 1.35 -14.64 23.84
CA ILE A 64 2.67 -14.90 23.26
C ILE A 64 3.40 -15.85 24.22
N PRO A 65 3.89 -17.02 23.73
CA PRO A 65 4.58 -17.97 24.62
C PRO A 65 5.88 -17.37 25.14
N ASN A 66 5.99 -17.25 26.45
CA ASN A 66 7.14 -16.82 27.27
C ASN A 66 7.93 -15.60 26.75
N PRO A 67 8.13 -14.58 27.59
CA PRO A 67 9.04 -13.48 27.26
C PRO A 67 10.45 -14.07 27.07
N LEU A 68 10.95 -13.90 25.86
CA LEU A 68 12.26 -14.39 25.48
C LEU A 68 13.36 -13.58 26.20
N LYS A 69 14.44 -14.26 26.58
CA LYS A 69 15.65 -13.58 27.05
C LYS A 69 16.15 -12.66 25.94
N GLU A 70 16.75 -11.53 26.31
CA GLU A 70 17.24 -10.45 25.44
C GLU A 70 18.04 -10.87 24.18
N HIS A 71 18.40 -12.15 24.02
CA HIS A 71 19.32 -12.65 22.98
C HIS A 71 18.67 -13.51 21.90
N ASP A 72 17.34 -13.60 21.84
CA ASP A 72 16.63 -14.53 20.93
C ASP A 72 16.04 -13.85 19.67
N ILE A 73 16.72 -12.83 19.13
CA ILE A 73 16.30 -12.20 17.87
C ILE A 73 16.49 -13.20 16.72
N PRO A 74 15.45 -13.41 15.86
CA PRO A 74 15.58 -14.29 14.72
C PRO A 74 16.72 -13.88 13.77
N SER A 75 17.38 -14.85 13.17
CA SER A 75 18.48 -14.61 12.22
C SER A 75 17.96 -14.23 10.83
N LEU A 76 18.86 -13.78 9.96
CA LEU A 76 18.58 -13.49 8.53
C LEU A 76 18.09 -14.72 7.75
N GLU A 77 18.18 -15.93 8.28
CA GLU A 77 17.66 -17.14 7.64
C GLU A 77 16.14 -17.05 7.39
N CYS A 78 15.40 -16.30 8.23
CA CYS A 78 13.97 -16.03 8.02
C CYS A 78 13.68 -15.42 6.65
N SER A 79 14.55 -14.54 6.14
CA SER A 79 14.35 -13.91 4.83
C SER A 79 14.49 -14.92 3.69
N LYS A 80 15.40 -15.89 3.79
CA LYS A 80 15.56 -16.96 2.80
C LYS A 80 14.35 -17.91 2.82
N ILE A 81 13.87 -18.25 4.01
CA ILE A 81 12.65 -19.06 4.17
C ILE A 81 11.46 -18.32 3.55
N CYS A 82 11.32 -17.01 3.78
CA CYS A 82 10.26 -16.19 3.19
C CYS A 82 10.31 -16.20 1.65
N ILE A 83 11.50 -16.00 1.07
CA ILE A 83 11.68 -16.09 -0.40
C ILE A 83 11.24 -17.47 -0.90
N GLN A 84 11.67 -18.55 -0.24
CA GLN A 84 11.32 -19.92 -0.67
C GLN A 84 9.82 -20.17 -0.57
N GLN A 85 9.15 -19.69 0.47
CA GLN A 85 7.70 -19.80 0.62
C GLN A 85 6.98 -19.01 -0.47
N LEU A 86 7.41 -17.79 -0.79
CA LEU A 86 6.86 -16.98 -1.89
C LEU A 86 7.08 -17.62 -3.26
N VAL A 87 8.25 -18.25 -3.51
CA VAL A 87 8.51 -19.02 -4.74
C VAL A 87 7.50 -20.17 -4.89
N ASN A 88 7.17 -20.85 -3.79
CA ASN A 88 6.21 -21.95 -3.81
C ASN A 88 4.75 -21.48 -4.03
N GLU A 89 4.44 -20.24 -3.66
CA GLU A 89 3.12 -19.63 -3.82
C GLU A 89 2.97 -18.83 -5.12
N PHE A 90 4.07 -18.61 -5.85
CA PHE A 90 4.06 -17.80 -7.07
C PHE A 90 3.33 -18.50 -8.22
N GLU A 91 2.41 -17.79 -8.87
CA GLU A 91 1.68 -18.28 -10.04
C GLU A 91 2.43 -17.89 -11.33
N PRO A 92 2.98 -18.86 -12.10
CA PRO A 92 3.92 -18.55 -13.18
C PRO A 92 3.27 -18.03 -14.46
N LYS A 93 1.96 -18.25 -14.68
CA LYS A 93 1.27 -17.86 -15.93
C LYS A 93 0.77 -16.43 -15.89
N PHE A 94 0.18 -16.01 -14.77
CA PHE A 94 -0.42 -14.68 -14.63
C PHE A 94 0.23 -13.83 -13.52
N GLY A 95 1.25 -14.36 -12.84
CA GLY A 95 1.87 -13.68 -11.72
C GLY A 95 0.97 -13.62 -10.47
N GLY A 96 1.50 -13.05 -9.38
CA GLY A 96 0.82 -13.01 -8.08
C GLY A 96 1.10 -14.24 -7.23
N PHE A 97 0.55 -14.25 -6.02
CA PHE A 97 0.80 -15.25 -4.99
C PHE A 97 -0.50 -15.85 -4.49
N GLY A 98 -0.48 -17.14 -4.11
CA GLY A 98 -1.64 -17.85 -3.57
C GLY A 98 -1.74 -19.27 -4.08
N SER A 99 -2.95 -19.88 -4.00
CA SER A 99 -3.13 -21.25 -4.47
C SER A 99 -3.03 -21.34 -6.00
N THR A 100 -1.97 -21.95 -6.49
CA THR A 100 -1.70 -22.18 -7.92
C THR A 100 -2.69 -23.15 -8.59
N TYR A 101 -3.51 -23.84 -7.80
CA TYR A 101 -4.38 -24.92 -8.30
C TYR A 101 -5.81 -24.51 -8.64
N ASN A 102 -6.21 -23.27 -8.31
CA ASN A 102 -7.58 -22.84 -8.56
C ASN A 102 -7.66 -21.50 -9.28
N MET A 103 -7.75 -21.55 -10.62
CA MET A 103 -7.93 -20.37 -11.49
C MET A 103 -9.24 -19.60 -11.25
N GLN A 104 -10.17 -20.15 -10.47
CA GLN A 104 -11.45 -19.52 -10.11
C GLN A 104 -11.38 -18.83 -8.74
N SER A 105 -10.23 -18.84 -8.06
CA SER A 105 -10.07 -18.16 -6.78
C SER A 105 -9.75 -16.67 -6.98
N PRO A 106 -10.30 -15.79 -6.15
CA PRO A 106 -9.93 -14.38 -6.13
C PRO A 106 -8.43 -14.18 -5.96
N LYS A 107 -7.90 -13.18 -6.65
CA LYS A 107 -6.48 -12.84 -6.63
C LYS A 107 -6.27 -11.40 -6.18
N PHE A 108 -5.46 -11.25 -5.12
CA PHE A 108 -5.15 -9.96 -4.49
C PHE A 108 -3.77 -9.45 -4.90
N PRO A 109 -3.57 -8.12 -4.99
CA PRO A 109 -2.27 -7.52 -5.35
C PRO A 109 -1.11 -7.86 -4.41
N GLN A 110 -1.36 -7.92 -3.12
CA GLN A 110 -0.39 -8.20 -2.04
C GLN A 110 0.93 -7.39 -2.14
N PRO A 111 0.88 -6.05 -2.10
CA PRO A 111 2.07 -5.20 -2.26
C PRO A 111 3.17 -5.48 -1.24
N VAL A 112 2.83 -5.97 -0.05
CA VAL A 112 3.78 -6.35 1.01
C VAL A 112 4.77 -7.42 0.54
N ASN A 113 4.31 -8.40 -0.26
CA ASN A 113 5.17 -9.43 -0.86
C ASN A 113 6.12 -8.81 -1.89
N LEU A 114 5.60 -7.93 -2.74
CA LEU A 114 6.38 -7.25 -3.79
C LEU A 114 7.46 -6.35 -3.19
N ASN A 115 7.13 -5.57 -2.17
CA ASN A 115 8.07 -4.69 -1.47
C ASN A 115 9.18 -5.49 -0.79
N PHE A 116 8.85 -6.61 -0.13
CA PHE A 116 9.85 -7.52 0.44
C PHE A 116 10.79 -8.07 -0.64
N LEU A 117 10.24 -8.55 -1.76
CA LEU A 117 11.04 -9.12 -2.86
C LEU A 117 11.95 -8.07 -3.52
N PHE A 118 11.47 -6.84 -3.75
CA PHE A 118 12.32 -5.74 -4.23
C PHE A 118 13.42 -5.40 -3.25
N HIS A 119 13.12 -5.39 -1.94
CA HIS A 119 14.12 -5.18 -0.89
C HIS A 119 15.21 -6.26 -0.95
N MET A 120 14.82 -7.54 -1.03
CA MET A 120 15.79 -8.66 -1.09
C MET A 120 16.66 -8.59 -2.34
N TYR A 121 16.08 -8.30 -3.50
CA TYR A 121 16.84 -8.12 -4.73
C TYR A 121 17.81 -6.93 -4.64
N ALA A 122 17.33 -5.76 -4.26
CA ALA A 122 18.14 -4.55 -4.24
C ALA A 122 19.27 -4.59 -3.20
N ARG A 123 19.13 -5.41 -2.15
CA ARG A 123 20.17 -5.66 -1.15
C ARG A 123 21.38 -6.40 -1.72
N GLN A 124 21.17 -7.33 -2.66
CA GLN A 124 22.21 -8.20 -3.22
C GLN A 124 21.97 -8.49 -4.72
N PRO A 125 21.93 -7.47 -5.60
CA PRO A 125 21.48 -7.64 -6.98
C PRO A 125 22.37 -8.54 -7.82
N ASN A 126 23.63 -8.74 -7.40
CA ASN A 126 24.62 -9.59 -8.07
C ASN A 126 24.53 -11.07 -7.69
N VAL A 127 23.67 -11.42 -6.71
CA VAL A 127 23.50 -12.81 -6.27
C VAL A 127 22.40 -13.47 -7.10
N GLU A 128 22.76 -14.58 -7.79
CA GLU A 128 21.85 -15.29 -8.69
C GLU A 128 20.56 -15.75 -7.99
N SER A 129 20.67 -16.24 -6.75
CA SER A 129 19.51 -16.77 -6.00
C SER A 129 18.43 -15.73 -5.69
N VAL A 130 18.72 -14.42 -5.75
CA VAL A 130 17.73 -13.36 -5.52
C VAL A 130 17.16 -12.76 -6.81
N ARG A 131 17.63 -13.16 -7.98
CA ARG A 131 17.05 -12.72 -9.27
C ARG A 131 15.60 -13.16 -9.43
N VAL A 132 15.24 -14.29 -8.84
CA VAL A 132 13.84 -14.75 -8.79
C VAL A 132 12.92 -13.73 -8.12
N CYS A 133 13.42 -13.00 -7.11
CA CYS A 133 12.65 -11.94 -6.44
C CYS A 133 12.27 -10.82 -7.41
N LEU A 134 13.24 -10.36 -8.22
CA LEU A 134 12.97 -9.35 -9.26
C LEU A 134 11.98 -9.88 -10.29
N HIS A 135 12.19 -11.10 -10.78
CA HIS A 135 11.30 -11.71 -11.78
C HIS A 135 9.85 -11.77 -11.28
N MET A 136 9.62 -12.35 -10.10
CA MET A 136 8.28 -12.49 -9.54
C MET A 136 7.58 -11.12 -9.38
N SER A 137 8.31 -10.11 -8.88
CA SER A 137 7.74 -8.78 -8.64
C SER A 137 7.41 -8.06 -9.94
N VAL A 138 8.36 -7.96 -10.86
CA VAL A 138 8.20 -7.27 -12.15
C VAL A 138 7.11 -7.94 -13.00
N TYR A 139 7.11 -9.27 -13.05
CA TYR A 139 6.13 -10.02 -13.81
C TYR A 139 4.71 -9.83 -13.25
N THR A 140 4.55 -9.90 -11.93
CA THR A 140 3.25 -9.66 -11.27
C THR A 140 2.74 -8.26 -11.55
N LEU A 141 3.56 -7.22 -11.38
CA LEU A 141 3.16 -5.83 -11.63
C LEU A 141 2.76 -5.60 -13.10
N LYS A 142 3.51 -6.15 -14.06
CA LYS A 142 3.12 -6.08 -15.49
C LYS A 142 1.78 -6.76 -15.74
N LYS A 143 1.56 -7.97 -15.20
CA LYS A 143 0.30 -8.70 -15.37
C LYS A 143 -0.89 -8.00 -14.74
N MET A 144 -0.71 -7.37 -13.58
CA MET A 144 -1.74 -6.55 -12.95
C MET A 144 -2.09 -5.32 -13.78
N SER A 145 -1.08 -4.59 -14.30
CA SER A 145 -1.31 -3.42 -15.16
C SER A 145 -2.00 -3.75 -16.47
N PHE A 146 -1.79 -4.95 -17.00
CA PHE A 146 -2.45 -5.43 -18.23
C PHE A 146 -3.84 -5.97 -17.95
N GLY A 147 -4.11 -6.36 -16.71
CA GLY A 147 -5.39 -6.94 -16.26
C GLY A 147 -6.54 -5.94 -16.24
N GLY A 148 -7.76 -6.47 -16.15
CA GLY A 148 -8.95 -5.65 -15.92
C GLY A 148 -9.06 -5.09 -14.50
N ILE A 149 -8.20 -5.56 -13.58
CA ILE A 149 -8.04 -4.94 -12.25
C ILE A 149 -7.51 -3.49 -12.34
N HIS A 150 -6.79 -3.15 -13.40
CA HIS A 150 -6.39 -1.80 -13.75
C HIS A 150 -7.50 -1.12 -14.57
N ASP A 151 -7.93 0.06 -14.16
CA ASP A 151 -8.91 0.84 -14.91
C ASP A 151 -8.24 1.61 -16.06
N HIS A 152 -8.14 0.99 -17.21
CA HIS A 152 -7.47 1.53 -18.41
C HIS A 152 -8.07 2.84 -18.95
N VAL A 153 -9.28 3.22 -18.52
CA VAL A 153 -9.95 4.46 -18.95
C VAL A 153 -9.87 5.55 -17.90
N GLY A 154 -10.08 5.20 -16.62
CA GLY A 154 -10.18 6.16 -15.52
C GLY A 154 -9.06 6.07 -14.53
N GLN A 155 -8.09 5.18 -14.77
CA GLN A 155 -6.87 5.06 -13.98
C GLN A 155 -7.09 4.44 -12.59
N GLY A 156 -5.99 4.08 -11.93
CA GLY A 156 -6.01 3.40 -10.63
C GLY A 156 -6.42 1.94 -10.69
N PHE A 157 -6.36 1.26 -9.56
CA PHE A 157 -6.57 -0.17 -9.44
C PHE A 157 -7.78 -0.52 -8.59
N SER A 158 -8.52 -1.54 -9.01
CA SER A 158 -9.55 -2.18 -8.19
C SER A 158 -8.90 -3.04 -7.10
N ARG A 159 -9.68 -3.37 -6.06
CA ARG A 159 -9.21 -4.04 -4.84
C ARG A 159 -8.62 -5.43 -5.10
N TYR A 160 -9.28 -6.26 -5.92
CA TYR A 160 -8.83 -7.59 -6.29
C TYR A 160 -9.51 -8.05 -7.57
N ALA A 161 -8.96 -9.10 -8.21
CA ALA A 161 -9.64 -9.80 -9.29
C ALA A 161 -10.44 -10.98 -8.72
N THR A 162 -11.65 -11.21 -9.25
CA THR A 162 -12.50 -12.34 -8.87
C THR A 162 -12.01 -13.67 -9.45
N ASP A 163 -11.00 -13.60 -10.31
CA ASP A 163 -10.38 -14.74 -11.01
C ASP A 163 -8.86 -14.74 -10.91
N GLY A 164 -8.23 -15.82 -11.35
CA GLY A 164 -6.78 -15.99 -11.34
C GLY A 164 -6.02 -15.29 -12.47
N GLU A 165 -6.73 -14.67 -13.44
CA GLU A 165 -6.16 -14.07 -14.66
C GLU A 165 -5.98 -12.54 -14.54
N TRP A 166 -6.37 -11.91 -13.43
CA TRP A 166 -6.48 -10.46 -13.24
C TRP A 166 -7.54 -9.80 -14.14
N HIS A 167 -8.52 -10.57 -14.66
CA HIS A 167 -9.43 -10.08 -15.67
C HIS A 167 -10.62 -9.32 -15.09
N VAL A 168 -11.53 -10.01 -14.40
CA VAL A 168 -12.74 -9.39 -13.86
C VAL A 168 -12.48 -8.96 -12.43
N PRO A 169 -12.45 -7.65 -12.14
CA PRO A 169 -12.23 -7.17 -10.78
C PRO A 169 -13.52 -7.22 -9.95
N HIS A 170 -13.37 -7.22 -8.63
CA HIS A 170 -14.32 -6.57 -7.75
C HIS A 170 -14.06 -5.06 -7.88
N PHE A 171 -15.02 -4.32 -8.44
CA PHE A 171 -14.79 -2.97 -8.97
C PHE A 171 -14.57 -1.88 -7.92
N GLU A 172 -14.57 -2.22 -6.64
CA GLU A 172 -14.22 -1.32 -5.53
C GLU A 172 -12.78 -0.83 -5.65
N LYS A 173 -12.54 0.48 -5.49
CA LYS A 173 -11.19 1.05 -5.49
C LYS A 173 -10.87 1.62 -4.11
N MET A 174 -9.88 1.04 -3.44
CA MET A 174 -9.48 1.38 -2.08
C MET A 174 -8.26 2.30 -2.06
N LEU A 175 -8.26 3.29 -1.20
CA LEU A 175 -7.12 4.21 -1.03
C LEU A 175 -5.84 3.48 -0.61
N TYR A 176 -5.94 2.52 0.32
CA TYR A 176 -4.79 1.76 0.81
C TYR A 176 -4.10 0.94 -0.28
N ASP A 177 -4.84 0.42 -1.26
CA ASP A 177 -4.27 -0.29 -2.40
C ASP A 177 -3.48 0.68 -3.29
N GLN A 178 -4.04 1.87 -3.58
CA GLN A 178 -3.39 2.86 -4.42
C GLN A 178 -2.04 3.29 -3.83
N GLY A 179 -2.00 3.62 -2.53
CA GLY A 179 -0.78 4.06 -1.87
C GLY A 179 0.33 3.00 -1.90
N GLN A 180 -0.01 1.76 -1.60
CA GLN A 180 0.94 0.65 -1.58
C GLN A 180 1.41 0.26 -2.99
N LEU A 181 0.49 0.18 -3.97
CA LEU A 181 0.82 -0.12 -5.35
C LEU A 181 1.70 0.97 -5.96
N MET A 182 1.41 2.25 -5.70
CA MET A 182 2.25 3.35 -6.17
C MET A 182 3.71 3.18 -5.74
N LYS A 183 3.95 2.76 -4.48
CA LYS A 183 5.30 2.43 -4.01
C LYS A 183 5.89 1.24 -4.75
N SER A 184 5.14 0.15 -4.92
CA SER A 184 5.65 -1.06 -5.59
C SER A 184 6.02 -0.79 -7.07
N TYR A 185 5.22 0.01 -7.80
CA TYR A 185 5.55 0.43 -9.16
C TYR A 185 6.76 1.38 -9.21
N ALA A 186 6.91 2.25 -8.21
CA ALA A 186 8.10 3.10 -8.09
C ALA A 186 9.37 2.27 -7.80
N ASP A 187 9.29 1.25 -6.94
CA ASP A 187 10.40 0.30 -6.71
C ASP A 187 10.80 -0.41 -8.02
N ALA A 188 9.80 -0.89 -8.79
CA ALA A 188 10.03 -1.51 -10.10
C ALA A 188 10.73 -0.56 -11.07
N TYR A 189 10.28 0.69 -11.16
CA TYR A 189 10.94 1.73 -11.98
C TYR A 189 12.39 1.96 -11.55
N LEU A 190 12.62 2.11 -10.25
CA LEU A 190 13.97 2.36 -9.71
C LEU A 190 14.95 1.22 -9.97
N VAL A 191 14.46 -0.02 -10.04
CA VAL A 191 15.30 -1.20 -10.28
C VAL A 191 15.51 -1.44 -11.78
N THR A 192 14.44 -1.38 -12.57
CA THR A 192 14.48 -1.78 -14.00
C THR A 192 14.83 -0.63 -14.94
N LYS A 193 14.56 0.61 -14.56
CA LYS A 193 14.58 1.82 -15.40
C LYS A 193 13.59 1.76 -16.57
N ASP A 194 12.64 0.85 -16.54
CA ASP A 194 11.57 0.76 -17.53
C ASP A 194 10.50 1.82 -17.25
N ASN A 195 10.36 2.78 -18.17
CA ASN A 195 9.41 3.89 -18.03
C ASN A 195 7.95 3.43 -17.92
N PHE A 196 7.63 2.23 -18.37
CA PHE A 196 6.31 1.64 -18.17
C PHE A 196 5.85 1.72 -16.69
N PHE A 197 6.74 1.42 -15.75
CA PHE A 197 6.40 1.49 -14.33
C PHE A 197 6.23 2.92 -13.81
N ALA A 198 6.99 3.88 -14.35
CA ALA A 198 6.80 5.30 -14.05
C ALA A 198 5.45 5.81 -14.57
N GLU A 199 5.03 5.39 -15.76
CA GLU A 199 3.71 5.72 -16.33
C GLU A 199 2.57 5.19 -15.43
N VAL A 200 2.73 4.02 -14.81
CA VAL A 200 1.74 3.49 -13.85
C VAL A 200 1.75 4.26 -12.53
N VAL A 201 2.90 4.74 -12.06
CA VAL A 201 2.97 5.66 -10.89
C VAL A 201 2.17 6.93 -11.19
N ASP A 202 2.34 7.53 -12.38
CA ASP A 202 1.59 8.72 -12.80
C ASP A 202 0.09 8.44 -12.96
N ASP A 203 -0.27 7.24 -13.42
CA ASP A 203 -1.65 6.77 -13.55
C ASP A 203 -2.36 6.73 -12.18
N ILE A 204 -1.77 6.06 -11.20
CA ILE A 204 -2.31 5.98 -9.83
C ILE A 204 -2.40 7.37 -9.21
N ALA A 205 -1.34 8.19 -9.32
CA ALA A 205 -1.32 9.55 -8.78
C ALA A 205 -2.44 10.40 -9.37
N THR A 206 -2.66 10.31 -10.69
CA THR A 206 -3.72 11.05 -11.38
C THR A 206 -5.10 10.67 -10.83
N TYR A 207 -5.36 9.37 -10.66
CA TYR A 207 -6.63 8.89 -10.11
C TYR A 207 -6.86 9.43 -8.68
N VAL A 208 -5.92 9.22 -7.77
CA VAL A 208 -6.13 9.59 -6.36
C VAL A 208 -6.25 11.12 -6.17
N ILE A 209 -5.47 11.90 -6.91
CA ILE A 209 -5.51 13.37 -6.83
C ILE A 209 -6.81 13.93 -7.43
N ARG A 210 -7.31 13.34 -8.50
CA ARG A 210 -8.53 13.79 -9.20
C ARG A 210 -9.81 13.35 -8.48
N ASP A 211 -9.88 12.08 -8.03
CA ASP A 211 -11.13 11.44 -7.62
C ASP A 211 -11.26 11.22 -6.12
N LEU A 212 -10.14 11.00 -5.40
CA LEU A 212 -10.18 10.72 -3.96
C LEU A 212 -9.69 11.87 -3.07
N ARG A 213 -9.16 12.96 -3.64
CA ARG A 213 -8.61 14.04 -2.82
C ARG A 213 -9.69 15.02 -2.34
N HIS A 214 -9.74 15.28 -1.04
CA HIS A 214 -10.48 16.40 -0.47
C HIS A 214 -9.75 17.74 -0.71
N LYS A 215 -10.49 18.83 -0.82
CA LYS A 215 -9.92 20.19 -1.08
C LYS A 215 -8.91 20.64 -0.01
N GLU A 216 -9.09 20.21 1.25
CA GLU A 216 -8.20 20.54 2.37
C GLU A 216 -6.96 19.63 2.45
N GLY A 217 -6.79 18.63 1.56
CA GLY A 217 -5.57 17.86 1.41
C GLY A 217 -5.68 16.37 1.74
N GLY A 218 -6.61 15.94 2.59
CA GLY A 218 -6.84 14.52 2.91
C GLY A 218 -7.43 13.73 1.75
N PHE A 219 -7.35 12.40 1.84
CA PHE A 219 -7.89 11.50 0.82
C PHE A 219 -9.04 10.66 1.37
N TYR A 220 -10.12 10.53 0.60
CA TYR A 220 -11.27 9.68 0.87
C TYR A 220 -10.90 8.20 0.79
N SER A 221 -11.70 7.36 1.44
CA SER A 221 -11.40 5.94 1.64
C SER A 221 -11.53 5.09 0.40
N ALA A 222 -12.61 5.24 -0.37
CA ALA A 222 -12.92 4.31 -1.47
C ALA A 222 -13.99 4.84 -2.43
N GLU A 223 -14.05 4.24 -3.62
CA GLU A 223 -15.23 4.22 -4.49
C GLU A 223 -15.86 2.82 -4.45
N ASP A 224 -17.21 2.77 -4.34
CA ASP A 224 -18.01 1.53 -4.30
C ASP A 224 -17.83 0.70 -5.60
N ALA A 225 -17.99 -0.61 -5.51
CA ALA A 225 -18.03 -1.50 -6.67
C ALA A 225 -19.30 -1.29 -7.50
N ASP A 226 -20.39 -0.92 -6.84
CA ASP A 226 -21.73 -0.83 -7.39
C ASP A 226 -22.10 0.58 -7.86
N SER A 227 -22.73 0.66 -9.02
CA SER A 227 -23.30 1.90 -9.54
C SER A 227 -24.59 1.66 -10.29
N TYR A 228 -25.36 2.74 -10.50
CA TYR A 228 -26.55 2.65 -11.36
C TYR A 228 -26.15 2.54 -12.83
N PRO A 229 -26.68 1.60 -13.61
CA PRO A 229 -26.41 1.47 -15.05
C PRO A 229 -26.74 2.73 -15.85
N THR A 230 -27.82 3.43 -15.49
CA THR A 230 -28.25 4.72 -16.05
C THR A 230 -28.88 5.57 -14.96
N HIS A 231 -29.08 6.86 -15.24
CA HIS A 231 -29.73 7.79 -14.28
C HIS A 231 -31.20 7.45 -13.97
N ASP A 232 -31.85 6.64 -14.83
CA ASP A 232 -33.25 6.26 -14.66
C ASP A 232 -33.43 4.88 -13.99
N THR A 233 -32.33 4.17 -13.68
CA THR A 233 -32.39 2.86 -13.01
C THR A 233 -32.45 3.01 -11.50
N HIS A 234 -33.16 2.08 -10.84
CA HIS A 234 -33.34 2.07 -9.38
C HIS A 234 -32.56 0.97 -8.67
N ALA A 235 -31.91 0.08 -9.42
CA ALA A 235 -31.04 -0.99 -8.90
C ALA A 235 -29.61 -0.75 -9.35
N LYS A 236 -28.69 -0.78 -8.39
CA LYS A 236 -27.26 -0.77 -8.66
C LYS A 236 -26.83 -2.13 -9.21
N LYS A 237 -25.75 -2.13 -9.98
CA LYS A 237 -25.05 -3.33 -10.46
C LYS A 237 -23.56 -3.16 -10.29
N GLU A 238 -22.90 -4.24 -9.93
CA GLU A 238 -21.44 -4.25 -9.84
C GLU A 238 -20.81 -4.00 -11.22
N GLY A 239 -19.85 -3.11 -11.29
CA GLY A 239 -19.10 -2.77 -12.50
C GLY A 239 -19.85 -1.94 -13.55
N ALA A 240 -21.13 -1.58 -13.35
CA ALA A 240 -21.93 -0.87 -14.36
C ALA A 240 -21.28 0.41 -14.90
N PHE A 241 -20.57 1.14 -14.05
CA PHE A 241 -19.81 2.34 -14.43
C PHE A 241 -18.65 2.03 -15.38
N TYR A 242 -17.98 0.86 -15.22
CA TYR A 242 -16.69 0.55 -15.83
C TYR A 242 -16.78 -0.24 -17.13
N VAL A 243 -17.82 -1.05 -17.31
CA VAL A 243 -17.92 -2.00 -18.45
C VAL A 243 -18.47 -1.36 -19.71
N TRP A 244 -18.13 -1.98 -20.86
CA TRP A 244 -18.43 -1.45 -22.21
C TRP A 244 -19.00 -2.53 -23.12
N SER A 245 -19.99 -2.20 -23.97
CA SER A 245 -20.33 -3.05 -25.11
C SER A 245 -19.42 -2.74 -26.31
N ALA A 246 -19.17 -3.74 -27.15
CA ALA A 246 -18.40 -3.56 -28.38
C ALA A 246 -19.07 -2.51 -29.31
N ALA A 247 -20.39 -2.54 -29.41
CA ALA A 247 -21.15 -1.59 -30.23
C ALA A 247 -20.97 -0.14 -29.75
N GLU A 248 -21.00 0.09 -28.42
CA GLU A 248 -20.74 1.41 -27.82
C GLU A 248 -19.35 1.92 -28.16
N ILE A 249 -18.30 1.11 -27.95
CA ILE A 249 -16.91 1.45 -28.28
C ILE A 249 -16.76 1.79 -29.78
N LYS A 250 -17.30 0.95 -30.66
CA LYS A 250 -17.21 1.16 -32.12
C LYS A 250 -17.90 2.45 -32.58
N SER A 251 -19.03 2.79 -31.98
CA SER A 251 -19.74 4.03 -32.25
C SER A 251 -18.95 5.25 -31.82
N LEU A 252 -18.36 5.22 -30.62
CA LEU A 252 -17.62 6.34 -30.03
C LEU A 252 -16.25 6.57 -30.69
N LEU A 253 -15.60 5.50 -31.11
CA LEU A 253 -14.26 5.49 -31.69
C LEU A 253 -14.28 5.27 -33.23
N SER A 254 -15.29 5.82 -33.92
CA SER A 254 -15.51 5.63 -35.35
C SER A 254 -14.54 6.39 -36.27
N LYS A 255 -13.63 7.21 -35.69
CA LYS A 255 -12.61 7.99 -36.43
C LYS A 255 -11.71 7.07 -37.24
N GLU A 256 -11.59 7.33 -38.57
CA GLU A 256 -10.62 6.67 -39.46
C GLU A 256 -9.23 7.23 -39.21
N ILE A 257 -8.23 6.35 -39.15
CA ILE A 257 -6.82 6.68 -38.87
C ILE A 257 -5.96 6.49 -40.11
N SER A 258 -6.36 5.59 -41.02
CA SER A 258 -5.67 5.33 -42.27
C SER A 258 -6.67 5.19 -43.43
N ASP A 259 -6.57 6.06 -44.40
CA ASP A 259 -7.41 6.02 -45.60
C ASP A 259 -7.09 4.80 -46.50
N GLU A 260 -5.83 4.32 -46.48
CA GLU A 260 -5.40 3.21 -47.36
C GLU A 260 -5.97 1.85 -46.92
N ASN A 261 -6.12 1.62 -45.59
CA ASN A 261 -6.55 0.35 -45.01
C ASN A 261 -7.91 0.43 -44.31
N HIS A 262 -8.58 1.58 -44.31
CA HIS A 262 -9.85 1.83 -43.62
C HIS A 262 -9.81 1.46 -42.11
N VAL A 263 -8.64 1.57 -41.46
CA VAL A 263 -8.47 1.25 -40.04
C VAL A 263 -9.09 2.36 -39.19
N LYS A 264 -9.98 1.99 -38.29
CA LYS A 264 -10.60 2.91 -37.33
C LYS A 264 -9.91 2.86 -35.98
N LEU A 265 -10.06 3.93 -35.20
CA LEU A 265 -9.56 4.02 -33.85
C LEU A 265 -10.13 2.88 -32.97
N SER A 266 -11.40 2.51 -33.21
CA SER A 266 -12.05 1.36 -32.55
C SER A 266 -11.37 0.02 -32.84
N ASP A 267 -10.80 -0.17 -34.03
CA ASP A 267 -10.18 -1.45 -34.39
C ASP A 267 -8.91 -1.67 -33.59
N ILE A 268 -8.08 -0.62 -33.46
CA ILE A 268 -6.87 -0.64 -32.64
C ILE A 268 -7.25 -0.88 -31.16
N PHE A 269 -8.23 -0.12 -30.65
CA PHE A 269 -8.66 -0.22 -29.26
C PHE A 269 -9.24 -1.60 -28.91
N CYS A 270 -10.17 -2.11 -29.73
CA CYS A 270 -10.79 -3.41 -29.50
C CYS A 270 -9.77 -4.55 -29.58
N ARG A 271 -8.81 -4.49 -30.50
CA ARG A 271 -7.72 -5.45 -30.60
C ARG A 271 -6.83 -5.43 -29.36
N HIS A 272 -6.43 -4.24 -28.92
CA HIS A 272 -5.52 -4.08 -27.79
C HIS A 272 -6.14 -4.52 -26.47
N PHE A 273 -7.39 -4.12 -26.22
CA PHE A 273 -8.10 -4.38 -24.98
C PHE A 273 -9.04 -5.59 -25.01
N ASN A 274 -8.83 -6.51 -25.97
CA ASN A 274 -9.57 -7.77 -26.08
C ASN A 274 -11.10 -7.60 -26.02
N VAL A 275 -11.61 -6.60 -26.75
CA VAL A 275 -13.06 -6.33 -26.81
C VAL A 275 -13.72 -7.28 -27.81
N ASN A 276 -14.75 -8.01 -27.35
CA ASN A 276 -15.52 -8.97 -28.14
C ASN A 276 -16.97 -8.51 -28.32
N GLU A 277 -17.59 -8.86 -29.45
CA GLU A 277 -18.99 -8.48 -29.77
C GLU A 277 -19.99 -9.00 -28.72
N SER A 278 -19.80 -10.23 -28.23
CA SER A 278 -20.63 -10.88 -27.22
C SER A 278 -20.16 -10.65 -25.78
N GLY A 279 -19.23 -9.72 -25.56
CA GLY A 279 -18.54 -9.58 -24.30
C GLY A 279 -17.36 -10.53 -24.14
N ASN A 280 -16.45 -10.20 -23.22
CA ASN A 280 -15.24 -11.01 -22.95
C ASN A 280 -15.24 -11.68 -21.58
N VAL A 281 -16.31 -11.51 -20.79
CA VAL A 281 -16.44 -12.08 -19.44
C VAL A 281 -17.05 -13.48 -19.53
N LYS A 282 -16.39 -14.47 -18.92
CA LYS A 282 -16.86 -15.84 -18.87
C LYS A 282 -17.91 -16.01 -17.75
N SER A 283 -18.86 -16.94 -17.90
CA SER A 283 -19.95 -17.12 -16.93
C SER A 283 -19.49 -17.44 -15.50
N HIS A 284 -18.34 -18.07 -15.32
CA HIS A 284 -17.79 -18.34 -13.98
C HIS A 284 -17.13 -17.09 -13.34
N GLN A 285 -16.81 -16.05 -14.12
CA GLN A 285 -16.27 -14.78 -13.67
C GLN A 285 -17.38 -13.77 -13.31
N ASP A 286 -18.62 -14.02 -13.75
CA ASP A 286 -19.80 -13.21 -13.46
C ASP A 286 -20.91 -14.08 -12.83
N PRO A 287 -20.73 -14.49 -11.56
CA PRO A 287 -21.66 -15.41 -10.90
C PRO A 287 -23.06 -14.83 -10.66
N HIS A 288 -23.20 -13.51 -10.70
CA HIS A 288 -24.47 -12.80 -10.53
C HIS A 288 -25.14 -12.44 -11.87
N GLY A 289 -24.44 -12.61 -13.01
CA GLY A 289 -24.95 -12.26 -14.34
C GLY A 289 -25.16 -10.75 -14.55
N GLU A 290 -24.39 -9.92 -13.85
CA GLU A 290 -24.57 -8.46 -13.86
C GLU A 290 -23.82 -7.77 -15.00
N ILE A 291 -22.73 -8.38 -15.48
CA ILE A 291 -21.89 -7.85 -16.56
C ILE A 291 -22.48 -8.20 -17.93
N GLY A 292 -23.00 -9.44 -18.08
CA GLY A 292 -23.66 -9.89 -19.31
C GLY A 292 -22.77 -9.80 -20.56
N GLU A 293 -23.31 -9.23 -21.65
CA GLU A 293 -22.61 -9.08 -22.95
C GLU A 293 -21.66 -7.86 -23.00
N LYS A 294 -21.11 -7.46 -21.84
CA LYS A 294 -20.16 -6.35 -21.74
C LYS A 294 -18.71 -6.85 -21.70
N ASN A 295 -17.81 -5.92 -21.90
CA ASN A 295 -16.37 -6.16 -21.84
C ASN A 295 -15.76 -5.45 -20.63
N VAL A 296 -14.89 -6.17 -19.94
CA VAL A 296 -13.90 -5.64 -19.02
C VAL A 296 -12.60 -5.49 -19.81
N LEU A 297 -12.05 -4.29 -19.86
CA LEU A 297 -10.85 -4.01 -20.66
C LEU A 297 -9.64 -4.75 -20.06
N ILE A 298 -8.98 -5.57 -20.87
CA ILE A 298 -7.78 -6.33 -20.51
C ILE A 298 -6.89 -6.45 -21.74
N THR A 299 -5.57 -6.34 -21.55
CA THR A 299 -4.63 -6.67 -22.62
C THR A 299 -3.82 -7.91 -22.26
N TYR A 300 -3.63 -8.79 -23.23
CA TYR A 300 -2.77 -9.97 -23.08
C TYR A 300 -1.38 -9.75 -23.67
N ASN A 301 -1.24 -8.74 -24.53
CA ASN A 301 -0.06 -8.49 -25.33
C ASN A 301 0.49 -7.09 -25.09
N GLU A 302 1.79 -6.94 -25.24
CA GLU A 302 2.44 -5.63 -25.22
C GLU A 302 2.02 -4.79 -26.44
N ILE A 303 2.17 -3.48 -26.34
CA ILE A 303 1.70 -2.53 -27.36
C ILE A 303 2.37 -2.74 -28.73
N GLU A 304 3.61 -3.25 -28.72
CA GLU A 304 4.38 -3.60 -29.91
C GLU A 304 3.69 -4.64 -30.79
N GLU A 305 2.94 -5.54 -30.20
CA GLU A 305 2.18 -6.55 -30.94
C GLU A 305 0.96 -5.92 -31.64
N THR A 306 0.26 -5.02 -30.92
CA THR A 306 -0.84 -4.25 -31.53
C THR A 306 -0.33 -3.36 -32.65
N ALA A 307 0.77 -2.66 -32.46
CA ALA A 307 1.43 -1.82 -33.46
C ALA A 307 1.81 -2.63 -34.71
N ARG A 308 2.42 -3.79 -34.52
CA ARG A 308 2.82 -4.70 -35.62
C ARG A 308 1.61 -5.20 -36.41
N TYR A 309 0.52 -5.55 -35.70
CA TYR A 309 -0.69 -6.06 -36.36
C TYR A 309 -1.31 -5.05 -37.31
N PHE A 310 -1.32 -3.76 -36.97
CA PHE A 310 -1.86 -2.70 -37.79
C PHE A 310 -0.80 -2.03 -38.69
N ASN A 311 0.44 -2.51 -38.67
CA ASN A 311 1.58 -1.91 -39.37
C ASN A 311 1.77 -0.41 -39.07
N LEU A 312 1.68 -0.08 -37.77
CA LEU A 312 1.84 1.27 -37.22
C LEU A 312 3.11 1.37 -36.36
N PRO A 313 3.72 2.58 -36.29
CA PRO A 313 4.75 2.85 -35.29
C PRO A 313 4.19 2.68 -33.85
N VAL A 314 5.02 2.18 -32.94
CA VAL A 314 4.64 1.97 -31.53
C VAL A 314 4.17 3.27 -30.88
N GLU A 315 4.88 4.37 -31.11
CA GLU A 315 4.54 5.68 -30.52
C GLU A 315 3.19 6.22 -31.02
N GLU A 316 2.88 6.03 -32.31
CA GLU A 316 1.57 6.40 -32.87
C GLU A 316 0.46 5.52 -32.28
N THR A 317 0.71 4.22 -32.13
CA THR A 317 -0.24 3.30 -31.47
C THR A 317 -0.53 3.73 -30.03
N LYS A 318 0.48 4.14 -29.26
CA LYS A 318 0.30 4.73 -27.91
C LYS A 318 -0.56 5.99 -27.96
N MET A 319 -0.31 6.89 -28.91
CA MET A 319 -1.10 8.11 -29.06
C MET A 319 -2.58 7.79 -29.35
N TYR A 320 -2.85 6.85 -30.27
CA TYR A 320 -4.22 6.43 -30.61
C TYR A 320 -4.94 5.79 -29.42
N LEU A 321 -4.28 4.91 -28.69
CA LEU A 321 -4.87 4.30 -27.47
C LEU A 321 -5.16 5.37 -26.41
N LYS A 322 -4.27 6.34 -26.21
CA LYS A 322 -4.48 7.46 -25.29
C LYS A 322 -5.64 8.37 -25.74
N GLU A 323 -5.75 8.65 -27.04
CA GLU A 323 -6.89 9.38 -27.62
C GLU A 323 -8.20 8.62 -27.35
N ALA A 324 -8.24 7.32 -27.63
CA ALA A 324 -9.39 6.46 -27.40
C ALA A 324 -9.82 6.46 -25.94
N CYS A 325 -8.88 6.22 -25.00
CA CYS A 325 -9.16 6.29 -23.56
C CYS A 325 -9.72 7.67 -23.15
N SER A 326 -9.19 8.77 -23.71
CA SER A 326 -9.69 10.12 -23.42
C SER A 326 -11.13 10.34 -23.88
N VAL A 327 -11.50 9.81 -25.05
CA VAL A 327 -12.90 9.86 -25.55
C VAL A 327 -13.82 9.06 -24.64
N LEU A 328 -13.42 7.82 -24.32
CA LEU A 328 -14.21 6.94 -23.45
C LEU A 328 -14.34 7.52 -22.02
N TYR A 329 -13.27 8.12 -21.49
CA TYR A 329 -13.32 8.78 -20.18
C TYR A 329 -14.37 9.89 -20.12
N LYS A 330 -14.44 10.74 -21.14
CA LYS A 330 -15.45 11.81 -21.22
C LYS A 330 -16.87 11.26 -21.22
N VAL A 331 -17.11 10.20 -22.00
CA VAL A 331 -18.43 9.56 -22.06
C VAL A 331 -18.76 8.90 -20.71
N ARG A 332 -17.83 8.15 -20.14
CA ARG A 332 -18.01 7.48 -18.85
C ARG A 332 -18.26 8.48 -17.71
N SER A 333 -17.64 9.66 -17.75
CA SER A 333 -17.82 10.70 -16.74
C SER A 333 -19.28 11.22 -16.66
N ALA A 334 -20.09 10.98 -17.71
CA ALA A 334 -21.53 11.30 -17.70
C ALA A 334 -22.40 10.15 -17.16
N ARG A 335 -21.85 8.96 -16.90
CA ARG A 335 -22.56 7.84 -16.27
C ARG A 335 -22.75 8.11 -14.77
N PRO A 336 -23.77 7.51 -14.11
CA PRO A 336 -23.87 7.52 -12.65
C PRO A 336 -22.58 6.96 -12.02
N ARG A 337 -21.87 7.79 -11.24
CA ARG A 337 -20.63 7.35 -10.58
C ARG A 337 -20.91 6.36 -9.44
N PRO A 338 -19.98 5.47 -9.14
CA PRO A 338 -19.99 4.71 -7.90
C PRO A 338 -20.06 5.65 -6.68
N HIS A 339 -20.66 5.17 -5.59
CA HIS A 339 -20.70 5.94 -4.35
C HIS A 339 -19.28 6.15 -3.81
N LEU A 340 -18.97 7.39 -3.46
CA LEU A 340 -17.72 7.73 -2.79
C LEU A 340 -17.89 7.50 -1.28
N ASP A 341 -17.10 6.57 -0.72
CA ASP A 341 -16.96 6.46 0.73
C ASP A 341 -16.06 7.62 1.21
N ASP A 342 -16.72 8.69 1.65
CA ASP A 342 -16.10 9.96 1.98
C ASP A 342 -15.52 10.03 3.40
N LYS A 343 -15.41 8.89 4.09
CA LYS A 343 -14.56 8.79 5.28
C LYS A 343 -13.12 9.08 4.91
N ILE A 344 -12.42 9.81 5.75
CA ILE A 344 -10.97 10.02 5.65
C ILE A 344 -10.34 9.25 6.80
N ILE A 345 -9.80 8.06 6.49
CA ILE A 345 -9.20 7.15 7.47
C ILE A 345 -7.72 7.48 7.63
N THR A 346 -7.29 7.68 8.84
CA THR A 346 -5.94 8.12 9.20
C THR A 346 -4.87 7.16 8.71
N ALA A 347 -5.02 5.87 8.97
CA ALA A 347 -4.08 4.83 8.54
C ALA A 347 -3.89 4.82 7.01
N TRP A 348 -4.99 4.85 6.26
CA TRP A 348 -4.94 4.80 4.80
C TRP A 348 -4.34 6.08 4.18
N ASN A 349 -4.56 7.23 4.82
CA ASN A 349 -3.86 8.45 4.44
C ASN A 349 -2.35 8.37 4.71
N GLY A 350 -1.93 7.70 5.80
CA GLY A 350 -0.53 7.40 6.05
C GLY A 350 0.13 6.59 4.93
N LEU A 351 -0.54 5.53 4.46
CA LEU A 351 -0.07 4.73 3.30
C LEU A 351 -0.03 5.55 2.00
N MET A 352 -1.03 6.43 1.78
CA MET A 352 -1.06 7.27 0.57
C MET A 352 0.02 8.35 0.60
N ILE A 353 0.29 8.96 1.77
CA ILE A 353 1.42 9.88 1.96
C ILE A 353 2.73 9.18 1.59
N SER A 354 2.96 7.95 2.09
CA SER A 354 4.13 7.14 1.74
C SER A 354 4.24 6.91 0.23
N GLY A 355 3.13 6.49 -0.42
CA GLY A 355 3.08 6.23 -1.86
C GLY A 355 3.40 7.47 -2.71
N LEU A 356 2.76 8.62 -2.40
CA LEU A 356 2.96 9.89 -3.12
C LEU A 356 4.36 10.46 -2.90
N ALA A 357 4.88 10.41 -1.68
CA ALA A 357 6.21 10.91 -1.35
C ALA A 357 7.30 10.09 -2.07
N PHE A 358 7.28 8.78 -1.89
CA PHE A 358 8.26 7.87 -2.49
C PHE A 358 8.14 7.83 -4.03
N GLY A 359 6.91 7.69 -4.55
CA GLY A 359 6.65 7.71 -5.99
C GLY A 359 7.08 9.03 -6.62
N GLY A 360 6.71 10.17 -6.01
CA GLY A 360 7.10 11.51 -6.49
C GLY A 360 8.61 11.70 -6.55
N ALA A 361 9.36 11.25 -5.55
CA ALA A 361 10.82 11.28 -5.54
C ALA A 361 11.40 10.38 -6.65
N ALA A 362 10.87 9.17 -6.82
CA ALA A 362 11.33 8.20 -7.82
C ALA A 362 11.17 8.72 -9.27
N VAL A 363 9.98 9.26 -9.61
CA VAL A 363 9.70 9.79 -10.96
C VAL A 363 10.07 11.28 -11.12
N ASN A 364 10.65 11.89 -10.09
CA ASN A 364 11.04 13.32 -10.04
C ASN A 364 9.86 14.28 -10.29
N ASN A 365 8.71 14.00 -9.67
CA ASN A 365 7.53 14.84 -9.74
C ASN A 365 7.26 15.51 -8.38
N LYS A 366 7.64 16.79 -8.27
CA LYS A 366 7.48 17.59 -7.04
C LYS A 366 6.01 17.74 -6.62
N GLN A 367 5.08 17.77 -7.58
CA GLN A 367 3.65 17.92 -7.28
C GLN A 367 3.11 16.77 -6.42
N TYR A 368 3.59 15.53 -6.63
CA TYR A 368 3.16 14.39 -5.81
C TYR A 368 3.66 14.52 -4.37
N ILE A 369 4.89 14.98 -4.19
CA ILE A 369 5.47 15.26 -2.87
C ILE A 369 4.68 16.37 -2.15
N GLU A 370 4.30 17.43 -2.87
CA GLU A 370 3.45 18.50 -2.32
C GLU A 370 2.07 17.97 -1.90
N ARG A 371 1.45 17.06 -2.67
CA ARG A 371 0.18 16.43 -2.29
C ARG A 371 0.33 15.53 -1.05
N ALA A 372 1.46 14.83 -0.90
CA ALA A 372 1.79 14.10 0.33
C ALA A 372 1.92 15.03 1.54
N ALA A 373 2.60 16.17 1.36
CA ALA A 373 2.74 17.19 2.41
C ALA A 373 1.39 17.82 2.80
N ASP A 374 0.51 18.10 1.81
CA ASP A 374 -0.85 18.58 2.08
C ASP A 374 -1.63 17.57 2.95
N ALA A 375 -1.53 16.27 2.64
CA ALA A 375 -2.20 15.23 3.42
C ALA A 375 -1.61 15.07 4.83
N ALA A 376 -0.31 15.22 4.99
CA ALA A 376 0.33 15.21 6.30
C ALA A 376 -0.12 16.41 7.17
N LYS A 377 -0.23 17.60 6.59
CA LYS A 377 -0.78 18.79 7.26
C LYS A 377 -2.26 18.58 7.62
N PHE A 378 -3.04 17.98 6.72
CA PHE A 378 -4.44 17.64 6.98
C PHE A 378 -4.57 16.72 8.21
N ILE A 379 -3.75 15.68 8.32
CA ILE A 379 -3.75 14.80 9.51
C ILE A 379 -3.44 15.60 10.77
N LYS A 380 -2.42 16.46 10.73
CA LYS A 380 -2.03 17.29 11.87
C LYS A 380 -3.13 18.24 12.31
N GLU A 381 -3.90 18.80 11.38
CA GLU A 381 -4.94 19.81 11.65
C GLU A 381 -6.27 19.18 12.07
N TYR A 382 -6.72 18.11 11.38
CA TYR A 382 -8.07 17.57 11.53
C TYR A 382 -8.15 16.24 12.28
N LEU A 383 -7.06 15.48 12.32
CA LEU A 383 -7.03 14.13 12.90
C LEU A 383 -6.11 14.00 14.12
N PHE A 384 -5.36 15.04 14.48
CA PHE A 384 -4.56 15.06 15.69
C PHE A 384 -5.15 16.04 16.72
N ASP A 385 -5.71 15.51 17.82
CA ASP A 385 -6.21 16.32 18.94
C ASP A 385 -5.04 16.70 19.86
N GLU A 386 -4.50 17.91 19.67
CA GLU A 386 -3.38 18.42 20.48
C GLU A 386 -3.70 18.54 21.96
N THR A 387 -4.97 18.76 22.32
CA THR A 387 -5.37 18.95 23.72
C THR A 387 -5.34 17.64 24.50
N LYS A 388 -5.67 16.54 23.83
CA LYS A 388 -5.67 15.19 24.40
C LYS A 388 -4.41 14.41 24.08
N ASN A 389 -3.58 14.89 23.15
CA ASN A 389 -2.45 14.18 22.58
C ASN A 389 -2.83 12.81 22.01
N ILE A 390 -3.90 12.76 21.22
CA ILE A 390 -4.35 11.53 20.55
C ILE A 390 -4.51 11.75 19.06
N LEU A 391 -4.17 10.73 18.29
CA LEU A 391 -4.52 10.63 16.89
C LEU A 391 -5.94 10.04 16.80
N LEU A 392 -6.78 10.57 15.91
CA LEU A 392 -8.12 10.07 15.66
C LEU A 392 -8.11 9.08 14.50
N HIS A 393 -8.99 8.10 14.53
CA HIS A 393 -9.08 7.08 13.50
C HIS A 393 -9.58 7.63 12.16
N SER A 394 -10.58 8.51 12.19
CA SER A 394 -11.21 9.03 10.97
C SER A 394 -11.89 10.36 11.19
N CYS A 395 -12.12 11.10 10.10
CA CYS A 395 -13.03 12.21 10.01
C CYS A 395 -13.91 12.07 8.77
N TYR A 396 -14.90 12.97 8.62
CA TYR A 396 -15.92 12.94 7.59
C TYR A 396 -16.08 14.34 6.98
N ARG A 397 -16.87 14.48 5.95
CA ARG A 397 -17.37 15.78 5.48
C ARG A 397 -18.86 15.90 5.71
N ASP A 398 -19.32 17.11 5.96
CA ASP A 398 -20.74 17.45 5.94
C ASP A 398 -21.26 17.65 4.50
N GLU A 399 -22.56 17.92 4.36
CA GLU A 399 -23.19 18.19 3.06
C GLU A 399 -22.60 19.41 2.32
N LYS A 400 -21.92 20.31 3.02
CA LYS A 400 -21.23 21.49 2.45
C LYS A 400 -19.77 21.20 2.09
N GLY A 401 -19.31 19.99 2.35
CA GLY A 401 -17.93 19.57 2.14
C GLY A 401 -16.95 20.14 3.17
N THR A 402 -17.42 20.47 4.38
CA THR A 402 -16.57 20.89 5.51
C THR A 402 -16.18 19.65 6.31
N ILE A 403 -14.93 19.57 6.78
CA ILE A 403 -14.47 18.47 7.63
C ILE A 403 -15.20 18.50 8.97
N THR A 404 -15.72 17.36 9.37
CA THR A 404 -16.45 17.16 10.61
C THR A 404 -16.04 15.87 11.30
N GLN A 405 -16.27 15.81 12.62
CA GLN A 405 -16.05 14.61 13.43
C GLN A 405 -17.39 14.02 13.86
N MET A 406 -17.40 12.74 14.20
CA MET A 406 -18.51 12.14 14.92
C MET A 406 -18.72 12.85 16.27
N SER A 407 -19.92 12.78 16.81
CA SER A 407 -20.24 13.33 18.14
C SER A 407 -19.31 12.80 19.24
N THR A 408 -18.85 11.56 19.08
CA THR A 408 -17.78 10.94 19.87
C THR A 408 -16.69 10.49 18.89
N PRO A 409 -15.61 11.28 18.73
CA PRO A 409 -14.52 10.90 17.85
C PRO A 409 -13.87 9.59 18.28
N ILE A 410 -13.53 8.74 17.31
CA ILE A 410 -12.91 7.45 17.56
C ILE A 410 -11.40 7.66 17.75
N PRO A 411 -10.81 7.29 18.89
CA PRO A 411 -9.36 7.29 19.07
C PRO A 411 -8.70 6.35 18.05
N GLY A 412 -7.53 6.74 17.56
CA GLY A 412 -6.75 5.94 16.61
C GLY A 412 -6.32 4.60 17.20
N PHE A 413 -6.21 3.63 16.31
CA PHE A 413 -5.66 2.30 16.57
C PHE A 413 -4.15 2.29 16.26
N LEU A 414 -3.48 1.18 16.55
CA LEU A 414 -2.05 1.03 16.25
C LEU A 414 -1.70 1.37 14.79
N ASP A 415 -2.51 0.90 13.85
CA ASP A 415 -2.26 1.08 12.42
C ASP A 415 -2.32 2.57 12.03
N ASP A 416 -3.19 3.36 12.66
CA ASP A 416 -3.27 4.81 12.41
C ASP A 416 -1.95 5.51 12.76
N TYR A 417 -1.36 5.16 13.92
CA TYR A 417 -0.07 5.70 14.33
C TYR A 417 1.07 5.18 13.45
N ALA A 418 1.17 3.87 13.29
CA ALA A 418 2.27 3.24 12.59
C ALA A 418 2.36 3.69 11.12
N PHE A 419 1.22 3.76 10.41
CA PHE A 419 1.21 4.12 8.99
C PHE A 419 1.44 5.62 8.77
N VAL A 420 0.93 6.48 9.67
CA VAL A 420 1.24 7.91 9.61
C VAL A 420 2.71 8.15 9.88
N ILE A 421 3.31 7.53 10.90
CA ILE A 421 4.76 7.64 11.18
C ILE A 421 5.56 7.22 9.95
N LYS A 422 5.23 6.07 9.32
CA LYS A 422 5.87 5.64 8.07
C LYS A 422 5.73 6.68 6.97
N GLY A 423 4.52 7.19 6.73
CA GLY A 423 4.25 8.22 5.72
C GLY A 423 5.07 9.48 5.95
N LEU A 424 5.17 9.95 7.21
CA LEU A 424 5.97 11.12 7.59
C LEU A 424 7.47 10.90 7.37
N LEU A 425 8.00 9.71 7.68
CA LEU A 425 9.39 9.37 7.44
C LEU A 425 9.72 9.29 5.94
N ASP A 426 8.82 8.74 5.13
CA ASP A 426 8.97 8.69 3.67
C ASP A 426 8.85 10.09 3.04
N LEU A 427 7.96 10.94 3.58
CA LEU A 427 7.83 12.33 3.16
C LEU A 427 9.07 13.14 3.52
N TYR A 428 9.60 12.98 4.74
CA TYR A 428 10.87 13.59 5.11
C TYR A 428 11.99 13.23 4.13
N GLU A 429 12.14 11.95 3.76
CA GLU A 429 13.15 11.53 2.77
C GLU A 429 12.96 12.16 1.39
N SER A 430 11.78 12.67 1.06
CA SER A 430 11.43 13.20 -0.26
C SER A 430 11.54 14.72 -0.34
N ASP A 431 11.21 15.45 0.72
CA ASP A 431 11.27 16.92 0.79
C ASP A 431 12.29 17.45 1.79
N LEU A 432 12.83 16.56 2.63
CA LEU A 432 13.83 16.83 3.66
C LEU A 432 13.39 17.86 4.71
N ASN A 433 12.08 18.07 4.89
CA ASN A 433 11.52 18.96 5.89
C ASN A 433 11.49 18.28 7.27
N GLU A 434 12.30 18.75 8.20
CA GLU A 434 12.46 18.17 9.54
C GLU A 434 11.19 18.23 10.42
N GLU A 435 10.20 19.05 10.06
CA GLU A 435 8.89 19.06 10.75
C GLU A 435 8.24 17.68 10.77
N TRP A 436 8.43 16.91 9.69
CA TRP A 436 7.90 15.56 9.59
C TRP A 436 8.58 14.59 10.55
N LEU A 437 9.89 14.74 10.79
CA LEU A 437 10.61 13.94 11.79
C LEU A 437 10.17 14.26 13.21
N GLU A 438 9.97 15.54 13.55
CA GLU A 438 9.46 15.93 14.87
C GLU A 438 8.07 15.37 15.12
N PHE A 439 7.19 15.43 14.12
CA PHE A 439 5.85 14.90 14.26
C PHE A 439 5.85 13.36 14.31
N ALA A 440 6.69 12.70 13.53
CA ALA A 440 6.86 11.25 13.58
C ALA A 440 7.39 10.79 14.96
N GLU A 441 8.37 11.46 15.54
CA GLU A 441 8.88 11.19 16.89
C GLU A 441 7.77 11.36 17.94
N LYS A 442 7.02 12.47 17.88
CA LYS A 442 5.88 12.72 18.78
C LYS A 442 4.85 11.59 18.71
N LEU A 443 4.46 11.18 17.51
CA LEU A 443 3.50 10.09 17.32
C LEU A 443 4.07 8.75 17.79
N GLN A 444 5.38 8.49 17.62
CA GLN A 444 6.02 7.27 18.11
C GLN A 444 5.97 7.17 19.63
N HIS A 445 6.25 8.25 20.35
CA HIS A 445 6.13 8.26 21.82
C HIS A 445 4.68 8.02 22.28
N LEU A 446 3.69 8.58 21.58
CA LEU A 446 2.28 8.33 21.88
C LEU A 446 1.88 6.89 21.55
N GLN A 447 2.37 6.34 20.43
CA GLN A 447 2.20 4.93 20.09
C GLN A 447 2.74 4.01 21.19
N ASP A 448 3.93 4.30 21.69
CA ASP A 448 4.55 3.57 22.80
C ASP A 448 3.69 3.66 24.07
N GLN A 449 3.22 4.86 24.41
CA GLN A 449 2.39 5.09 25.58
C GLN A 449 1.06 4.32 25.55
N TYR A 450 0.40 4.22 24.38
CA TYR A 450 -0.95 3.69 24.27
C TYR A 450 -1.00 2.19 23.98
N PHE A 451 0.00 1.65 23.27
CA PHE A 451 -0.10 0.31 22.71
C PHE A 451 1.03 -0.64 23.11
N TRP A 452 2.15 -0.15 23.63
CA TRP A 452 3.29 -1.01 23.94
C TRP A 452 3.00 -2.01 25.07
N ASP A 453 3.41 -3.27 24.88
CA ASP A 453 3.41 -4.27 25.94
C ASP A 453 4.76 -4.30 26.66
N GLU A 454 4.81 -3.72 27.86
CA GLU A 454 6.04 -3.64 28.66
C GLU A 454 6.53 -5.01 29.13
N GLU A 455 5.65 -5.99 29.24
CA GLU A 455 6.00 -7.31 29.74
C GLU A 455 6.58 -8.20 28.64
N ASN A 456 5.90 -8.26 27.46
CA ASN A 456 6.20 -9.25 26.43
C ASN A 456 6.74 -8.65 25.12
N GLY A 457 6.85 -7.34 25.02
CA GLY A 457 7.21 -6.63 23.79
C GLY A 457 6.11 -6.67 22.70
N GLY A 458 6.29 -5.87 21.67
CA GLY A 458 5.29 -5.66 20.62
C GLY A 458 4.13 -4.77 21.04
N TYR A 459 3.29 -4.39 20.08
CA TYR A 459 2.18 -3.46 20.30
C TYR A 459 0.84 -4.17 20.23
N PHE A 460 -0.04 -3.85 21.16
CA PHE A 460 -1.46 -4.19 21.04
C PHE A 460 -2.12 -3.35 19.93
N SER A 461 -3.09 -3.94 19.22
CA SER A 461 -3.82 -3.22 18.15
C SER A 461 -4.72 -2.10 18.68
N THR A 462 -5.12 -2.18 19.96
CA THR A 462 -6.06 -1.25 20.63
C THR A 462 -5.51 -0.71 21.95
N THR A 463 -6.00 0.44 22.38
CA THR A 463 -5.67 1.02 23.69
C THR A 463 -6.31 0.21 24.83
N SER A 464 -5.83 0.42 26.06
CA SER A 464 -6.43 -0.18 27.27
C SER A 464 -7.59 0.63 27.85
N SER A 465 -7.89 1.80 27.27
CA SER A 465 -8.84 2.75 27.86
C SER A 465 -10.31 2.46 27.54
N ASP A 466 -10.59 1.61 26.53
CA ASP A 466 -11.95 1.25 26.14
C ASP A 466 -12.44 0.00 26.90
N PRO A 467 -13.40 0.13 27.82
CA PRO A 467 -13.89 -0.99 28.62
C PRO A 467 -14.70 -2.02 27.81
N SER A 468 -15.10 -1.70 26.59
CA SER A 468 -15.79 -2.65 25.70
C SER A 468 -14.84 -3.66 25.06
N ILE A 469 -13.53 -3.41 25.10
CA ILE A 469 -12.50 -4.30 24.55
C ILE A 469 -12.18 -5.39 25.58
N ILE A 470 -12.77 -6.55 25.36
CA ILE A 470 -12.61 -7.71 26.25
C ILE A 470 -11.27 -8.43 26.10
N LEU A 471 -10.58 -8.22 24.99
CA LEU A 471 -9.29 -8.83 24.70
C LEU A 471 -8.47 -7.91 23.78
N ARG A 472 -7.29 -7.52 24.22
CA ARG A 472 -6.33 -6.80 23.39
C ARG A 472 -5.45 -7.80 22.65
N LEU A 473 -5.44 -7.71 21.33
CA LEU A 473 -4.64 -8.56 20.45
C LEU A 473 -3.41 -7.83 19.95
N LYS A 474 -2.36 -8.60 19.65
CA LYS A 474 -1.18 -8.14 18.92
C LYS A 474 -1.21 -8.80 17.55
N GLU A 475 -1.50 -8.04 16.53
CA GLU A 475 -1.53 -8.52 15.15
C GLU A 475 -0.18 -8.30 14.48
N ALA A 476 0.27 -9.30 13.72
CA ALA A 476 1.48 -9.20 12.90
C ALA A 476 1.27 -9.72 11.47
N TYR A 477 0.09 -10.25 11.15
CA TYR A 477 -0.20 -10.78 9.80
C TYR A 477 -0.26 -9.66 8.77
N ASP A 478 0.61 -9.74 7.76
CA ASP A 478 0.63 -8.80 6.63
C ASP A 478 -0.31 -9.34 5.53
N GLY A 479 -1.48 -8.71 5.40
CA GLY A 479 -2.53 -9.08 4.45
C GLY A 479 -2.64 -8.12 3.27
N ALA A 480 -3.85 -7.58 3.04
CA ALA A 480 -4.08 -6.51 2.06
C ALA A 480 -3.35 -5.22 2.46
N GLU A 481 -3.20 -5.01 3.75
CA GLU A 481 -2.35 -3.99 4.36
C GLU A 481 -1.28 -4.69 5.22
N PRO A 482 -0.10 -4.10 5.43
CA PRO A 482 0.85 -4.59 6.42
C PRO A 482 0.25 -4.44 7.82
N SER A 483 0.69 -5.24 8.78
CA SER A 483 0.26 -5.05 10.17
C SER A 483 0.92 -3.83 10.81
N GLY A 484 0.22 -3.21 11.78
CA GLY A 484 0.79 -2.13 12.57
C GLY A 484 2.09 -2.50 13.28
N ASN A 485 2.23 -3.73 13.76
CA ASN A 485 3.49 -4.21 14.34
C ASN A 485 4.62 -4.33 13.33
N SER A 486 4.34 -4.79 12.11
CA SER A 486 5.34 -4.88 11.04
C SER A 486 5.90 -3.51 10.66
N ILE A 487 5.01 -2.53 10.52
CA ILE A 487 5.40 -1.14 10.21
C ILE A 487 6.06 -0.45 11.40
N ALA A 488 5.56 -0.68 12.63
CA ALA A 488 6.17 -0.12 13.84
C ALA A 488 7.63 -0.58 14.02
N ALA A 489 7.94 -1.84 13.70
CA ALA A 489 9.32 -2.34 13.73
C ALA A 489 10.24 -1.55 12.78
N GLU A 490 9.80 -1.28 11.54
CA GLU A 490 10.54 -0.47 10.57
C GLU A 490 10.69 0.97 11.05
N ASN A 491 9.62 1.58 11.57
CA ASN A 491 9.63 2.95 12.07
C ASN A 491 10.60 3.14 13.23
N LEU A 492 10.59 2.22 14.20
CA LEU A 492 11.51 2.23 15.33
C LEU A 492 12.97 2.23 14.87
N LEU A 493 13.32 1.37 13.92
CA LEU A 493 14.69 1.32 13.38
C LEU A 493 15.06 2.60 12.64
N ARG A 494 14.15 3.14 11.82
CA ARG A 494 14.38 4.40 11.10
C ARG A 494 14.55 5.59 12.06
N LEU A 495 13.68 5.71 13.07
CA LEU A 495 13.79 6.76 14.07
C LEU A 495 15.06 6.61 14.91
N SER A 496 15.47 5.38 15.25
CA SER A 496 16.77 5.15 15.91
C SER A 496 17.91 5.70 15.09
N ASP A 497 17.93 5.42 13.79
CA ASP A 497 19.00 5.88 12.89
C ASP A 497 18.98 7.41 12.68
N TYR A 498 17.80 8.04 12.52
CA TYR A 498 17.68 9.49 12.33
C TYR A 498 18.05 10.29 13.59
N LEU A 499 17.55 9.84 14.73
CA LEU A 499 17.63 10.60 15.98
C LEU A 499 18.81 10.19 16.86
N GLY A 500 19.51 9.10 16.51
CA GLY A 500 20.61 8.55 17.32
C GLY A 500 20.12 7.99 18.67
N CYS A 501 18.92 7.40 18.70
CA CYS A 501 18.26 6.91 19.92
C CYS A 501 18.22 5.39 19.95
N ASP A 502 19.10 4.76 20.74
CA ASP A 502 19.20 3.30 20.85
C ASP A 502 17.94 2.66 21.47
N GLU A 503 17.16 3.38 22.28
CA GLU A 503 15.93 2.88 22.88
C GLU A 503 14.93 2.36 21.85
N PHE A 504 14.81 3.04 20.70
CA PHE A 504 13.94 2.59 19.61
C PHE A 504 14.44 1.27 19.00
N LYS A 505 15.75 1.10 18.85
CA LYS A 505 16.34 -0.15 18.35
C LYS A 505 16.11 -1.30 19.33
N ASP A 506 16.21 -1.05 20.63
CA ASP A 506 15.94 -2.04 21.68
C ASP A 506 14.47 -2.47 21.69
N LYS A 507 13.54 -1.52 21.51
CA LYS A 507 12.12 -1.83 21.35
C LYS A 507 11.85 -2.69 20.10
N ALA A 508 12.50 -2.39 18.97
CA ALA A 508 12.39 -3.20 17.76
C ALA A 508 12.90 -4.64 18.02
N ALA A 509 14.01 -4.80 18.74
CA ALA A 509 14.54 -6.10 19.11
C ALA A 509 13.54 -6.91 19.95
N ARG A 510 12.91 -6.29 20.96
CA ARG A 510 11.87 -6.92 21.79
C ARG A 510 10.63 -7.28 20.96
N LEU A 511 10.25 -6.45 19.98
CA LEU A 511 9.15 -6.74 19.06
C LEU A 511 9.46 -7.97 18.19
N PHE A 512 10.66 -8.09 17.60
CA PHE A 512 11.05 -9.29 16.86
C PHE A 512 11.02 -10.53 17.75
N GLY A 513 11.43 -10.43 19.01
CA GLY A 513 11.33 -11.49 20.00
C GLY A 513 9.88 -11.95 20.20
N ALA A 514 8.94 -11.01 20.35
CA ALA A 514 7.52 -11.29 20.52
C ALA A 514 6.92 -12.10 19.35
N PHE A 515 7.35 -11.83 18.12
CA PHE A 515 6.87 -12.52 16.93
C PHE A 515 7.84 -13.57 16.37
N ARG A 516 8.83 -13.98 17.15
CA ARG A 516 9.84 -14.97 16.75
C ARG A 516 9.25 -16.26 16.18
N PRO A 517 8.23 -16.91 16.80
CA PRO A 517 7.68 -18.15 16.23
C PRO A 517 7.14 -17.96 14.80
N LEU A 518 6.48 -16.83 14.54
CA LEU A 518 5.92 -16.52 13.22
C LEU A 518 7.03 -16.25 12.20
N LEU A 519 8.03 -15.44 12.56
CA LEU A 519 9.21 -15.15 11.73
C LEU A 519 10.02 -16.41 11.37
N MET A 520 10.15 -17.36 12.31
CA MET A 520 10.92 -18.59 12.10
C MET A 520 10.17 -19.65 11.28
N GLN A 521 8.84 -19.74 11.44
CA GLN A 521 8.06 -20.85 10.86
C GLN A 521 7.30 -20.43 9.59
N ARG A 522 6.74 -19.23 9.57
CA ARG A 522 5.90 -18.73 8.47
C ARG A 522 6.19 -17.26 8.14
N PRO A 523 7.43 -16.90 7.78
CA PRO A 523 7.77 -15.52 7.47
C PRO A 523 7.00 -14.96 6.27
N VAL A 524 6.44 -15.80 5.39
CA VAL A 524 5.52 -15.39 4.32
C VAL A 524 4.23 -14.74 4.83
N ALA A 525 3.84 -15.00 6.07
CA ALA A 525 2.70 -14.35 6.72
C ALA A 525 3.03 -12.93 7.24
N VAL A 526 4.32 -12.56 7.28
CA VAL A 526 4.84 -11.31 7.83
C VAL A 526 6.03 -10.77 7.00
N PRO A 527 5.89 -10.62 5.68
CA PRO A 527 7.01 -10.22 4.82
C PRO A 527 7.51 -8.80 5.14
N GLN A 528 6.64 -7.88 5.58
CA GLN A 528 7.03 -6.54 6.01
C GLN A 528 7.84 -6.59 7.32
N LEU A 529 7.43 -7.41 8.31
CA LEU A 529 8.20 -7.61 9.54
C LEU A 529 9.54 -8.29 9.24
N THR A 530 9.57 -9.22 8.27
CA THR A 530 10.81 -9.86 7.81
C THR A 530 11.75 -8.84 7.16
N SER A 531 11.23 -7.88 6.38
CA SER A 531 12.02 -6.75 5.84
C SER A 531 12.62 -5.89 6.94
N ALA A 532 11.84 -5.58 7.99
CA ALA A 532 12.33 -4.85 9.15
C ALA A 532 13.42 -5.64 9.92
N LEU A 533 13.26 -6.96 10.06
CA LEU A 533 14.29 -7.83 10.65
C LEU A 533 15.59 -7.82 9.84
N VAL A 534 15.50 -7.84 8.51
CA VAL A 534 16.68 -7.69 7.63
C VAL A 534 17.37 -6.36 7.87
N ARG A 535 16.60 -5.25 7.97
CA ARG A 535 17.13 -3.93 8.31
C ARG A 535 17.84 -3.92 9.67
N TYR A 536 17.30 -4.62 10.66
CA TYR A 536 17.89 -4.70 12.01
C TYR A 536 19.29 -5.33 11.99
N HIS A 537 19.48 -6.37 11.17
CA HIS A 537 20.76 -7.07 11.03
C HIS A 537 21.74 -6.43 10.05
N ASP A 538 21.21 -5.68 9.07
CA ASP A 538 22.03 -4.92 8.12
C ASP A 538 22.24 -3.51 8.67
N ASP A 539 23.47 -3.02 8.62
CA ASP A 539 23.70 -1.62 8.90
C ASP A 539 23.08 -0.76 7.79
N ALA A 540 22.28 0.23 8.19
CA ALA A 540 21.71 1.18 7.26
C ALA A 540 22.81 1.96 6.52
N ALA A 541 22.64 2.15 5.21
CA ALA A 541 23.46 3.07 4.44
C ALA A 541 23.06 4.52 4.83
N GLN A 542 23.85 5.17 5.64
CA GLN A 542 23.62 6.55 6.05
C GLN A 542 24.22 7.49 5.01
N ILE A 543 23.37 8.28 4.36
CA ILE A 543 23.76 9.22 3.30
C ILE A 543 23.57 10.63 3.85
N TYR A 544 24.67 11.31 4.10
CA TYR A 544 24.68 12.67 4.60
C TYR A 544 24.96 13.63 3.46
N VAL A 545 24.00 14.50 3.17
CA VAL A 545 24.14 15.59 2.19
C VAL A 545 24.37 16.89 2.97
N ILE A 546 25.51 17.50 2.80
CA ILE A 546 25.83 18.80 3.38
C ILE A 546 25.72 19.84 2.30
N GLY A 547 24.69 20.66 2.35
CA GLY A 547 24.40 21.63 1.30
C GLY A 547 23.15 22.44 1.59
N LYS A 548 23.02 23.57 0.91
CA LYS A 548 21.87 24.44 1.08
C LYS A 548 20.63 23.85 0.43
N ARG A 549 19.52 23.83 1.16
CA ARG A 549 18.23 23.36 0.66
C ARG A 549 17.80 24.13 -0.60
N GLY A 550 17.47 23.42 -1.68
CA GLY A 550 17.03 24.01 -2.95
C GLY A 550 18.15 24.64 -3.78
N ALA A 551 19.41 24.53 -3.38
CA ALA A 551 20.52 24.89 -4.24
C ALA A 551 20.73 23.85 -5.34
N SER A 552 21.12 24.29 -6.56
CA SER A 552 21.26 23.45 -7.74
C SER A 552 22.19 22.27 -7.53
N ASP A 553 23.35 22.47 -6.92
CA ASP A 553 24.34 21.44 -6.64
C ASP A 553 23.84 20.43 -5.60
N THR A 554 23.07 20.86 -4.61
CA THR A 554 22.40 19.99 -3.64
C THR A 554 21.32 19.14 -4.33
N ASP A 555 20.46 19.78 -5.14
CA ASP A 555 19.38 19.09 -5.86
C ASP A 555 19.93 18.08 -6.87
N GLU A 556 21.06 18.34 -7.53
CA GLU A 556 21.72 17.44 -8.45
C GLU A 556 22.20 16.16 -7.72
N LEU A 557 22.82 16.28 -6.56
CA LEU A 557 23.26 15.15 -5.75
C LEU A 557 22.07 14.34 -5.21
N LEU A 558 21.01 15.01 -4.75
CA LEU A 558 19.79 14.34 -4.29
C LEU A 558 19.12 13.54 -5.42
N ARG A 559 19.09 14.07 -6.65
CA ARG A 559 18.56 13.34 -7.81
C ARG A 559 19.31 12.02 -8.10
N VAL A 560 20.63 11.99 -7.87
CA VAL A 560 21.41 10.74 -8.01
C VAL A 560 20.95 9.69 -7.01
N ILE A 561 20.65 10.11 -5.78
CA ILE A 561 20.18 9.23 -4.71
C ILE A 561 18.76 8.73 -5.02
N TYR A 562 17.83 9.64 -5.35
CA TYR A 562 16.43 9.30 -5.62
C TYR A 562 16.24 8.40 -6.85
N LYS A 563 17.17 8.41 -7.79
CA LYS A 563 17.13 7.50 -8.95
C LYS A 563 17.56 6.06 -8.63
N ARG A 564 17.82 5.70 -7.38
CA ARG A 564 18.29 4.37 -6.97
C ARG A 564 17.42 3.78 -5.88
N LEU A 565 17.07 2.52 -6.02
CA LEU A 565 16.52 1.75 -4.90
C LEU A 565 17.69 1.32 -4.02
N ILE A 566 17.85 1.98 -2.88
CA ILE A 566 18.86 1.68 -1.87
C ILE A 566 18.11 1.20 -0.63
N PRO A 567 18.05 -0.13 -0.39
CA PRO A 567 17.38 -0.67 0.78
C PRO A 567 18.03 -0.16 2.06
N ASN A 568 17.19 0.08 3.08
CA ASN A 568 17.65 0.49 4.41
C ASN A 568 18.44 1.81 4.46
N ARG A 569 18.37 2.65 3.42
CA ARG A 569 19.03 3.97 3.46
C ARG A 569 18.44 4.85 4.55
N ILE A 570 19.27 5.73 5.05
CA ILE A 570 18.91 6.90 5.85
C ILE A 570 19.48 8.12 5.13
N LEU A 571 18.63 9.00 4.69
CA LEU A 571 19.02 10.24 3.98
C LEU A 571 18.84 11.43 4.90
N LEU A 572 19.93 12.16 5.13
CA LEU A 572 19.93 13.35 5.97
C LEU A 572 20.49 14.53 5.16
N LEU A 573 19.78 15.66 5.21
CA LEU A 573 20.28 16.95 4.71
C LEU A 573 20.73 17.81 5.89
N ILE A 574 21.96 18.27 5.84
CA ILE A 574 22.54 19.23 6.79
C ILE A 574 22.71 20.55 6.03
N ASP A 575 21.79 21.48 6.26
CA ASP A 575 21.89 22.83 5.70
C ASP A 575 22.76 23.70 6.63
N PRO A 576 23.89 24.23 6.15
CA PRO A 576 24.78 25.04 6.97
C PRO A 576 24.13 26.34 7.49
N ASP A 577 23.09 26.81 6.82
CA ASP A 577 22.38 28.06 7.20
C ASP A 577 21.26 27.78 8.24
N GLU A 578 20.90 26.51 8.47
CA GLU A 578 19.84 26.12 9.38
C GLU A 578 20.37 25.91 10.81
N THR A 579 20.16 26.92 11.68
CA THR A 579 20.71 26.93 13.05
C THR A 579 19.88 26.11 14.05
N ASN A 580 18.61 25.79 13.73
CA ASN A 580 17.69 25.13 14.65
C ASN A 580 17.26 23.71 14.16
N SER A 581 18.16 23.03 13.50
CA SER A 581 17.90 21.65 13.00
C SER A 581 17.67 20.67 14.14
N VAL A 582 16.60 19.87 14.03
CA VAL A 582 16.27 18.75 14.92
C VAL A 582 17.39 17.72 14.89
N LEU A 583 17.85 17.39 13.69
CA LEU A 583 18.92 16.42 13.46
C LEU A 583 20.20 16.84 14.19
N LEU A 584 20.60 18.10 14.07
CA LEU A 584 21.80 18.63 14.75
C LEU A 584 21.65 18.70 16.28
N ARG A 585 20.42 18.87 16.79
CA ARG A 585 20.16 18.85 18.24
C ARG A 585 20.23 17.43 18.79
N LYS A 586 19.67 16.46 18.09
CA LYS A 586 19.56 15.07 18.54
C LYS A 586 20.83 14.26 18.28
N ASN A 587 21.47 14.47 17.13
CA ASN A 587 22.67 13.72 16.74
C ASN A 587 23.90 14.63 16.65
N GLN A 588 24.68 14.64 17.73
CA GLN A 588 25.86 15.52 17.86
C GLN A 588 26.97 15.21 16.84
N HIS A 589 27.05 13.97 16.33
CA HIS A 589 28.05 13.58 15.34
C HIS A 589 27.90 14.34 14.03
N LEU A 590 26.68 14.75 13.67
CA LEU A 590 26.39 15.50 12.45
C LEU A 590 27.07 16.90 12.42
N ARG A 591 27.33 17.50 13.59
CA ARG A 591 27.98 18.83 13.70
C ARG A 591 29.41 18.86 13.17
N ASN A 592 30.04 17.70 13.06
CA ASN A 592 31.43 17.59 12.58
C ASN A 592 31.50 17.42 11.04
N MET A 593 30.40 17.21 10.37
CA MET A 593 30.36 17.06 8.92
C MET A 593 30.37 18.43 8.24
N LYS A 594 31.23 18.59 7.25
CA LYS A 594 31.45 19.90 6.59
C LYS A 594 31.41 19.72 5.06
N SER A 595 30.96 20.79 4.40
CA SER A 595 31.08 20.88 2.95
C SER A 595 32.54 21.03 2.51
N VAL A 596 32.88 20.51 1.34
CA VAL A 596 34.21 20.62 0.74
C VAL A 596 34.18 21.75 -0.28
N ASN A 597 35.10 22.69 -0.15
CA ASN A 597 35.25 23.86 -1.05
C ASN A 597 33.96 24.66 -1.26
N ASN A 598 33.13 24.79 -0.23
CA ASN A 598 31.83 25.49 -0.27
C ASN A 598 30.86 24.93 -1.35
N ARG A 599 30.97 23.63 -1.68
CA ARG A 599 30.04 22.92 -2.58
C ARG A 599 29.23 21.94 -1.79
N ALA A 600 28.05 21.63 -2.30
CA ALA A 600 27.26 20.50 -1.77
C ALA A 600 28.12 19.23 -1.77
N THR A 601 28.10 18.52 -0.65
CA THR A 601 29.02 17.40 -0.39
C THR A 601 28.23 16.22 0.17
N VAL A 602 28.48 15.01 -0.31
CA VAL A 602 27.85 13.78 0.17
C VAL A 602 28.89 12.88 0.84
N TYR A 603 28.52 12.36 2.00
CA TYR A 603 29.21 11.26 2.67
C TYR A 603 28.28 10.05 2.70
N VAL A 604 28.79 8.90 2.32
CA VAL A 604 28.07 7.63 2.41
C VAL A 604 28.75 6.77 3.47
N CYS A 605 28.06 6.50 4.57
CA CYS A 605 28.59 5.76 5.69
C CYS A 605 27.89 4.41 5.82
N LYS A 606 28.67 3.34 5.99
CA LYS A 606 28.21 1.98 6.23
C LYS A 606 29.19 1.29 7.21
N HIS A 607 28.68 0.47 8.11
CA HIS A 607 29.49 -0.22 9.12
C HIS A 607 30.39 0.74 9.92
N ARG A 608 29.87 1.91 10.32
CA ARG A 608 30.59 2.98 11.05
C ARG A 608 31.81 3.54 10.30
N THR A 609 31.93 3.30 9.01
CA THR A 609 32.97 3.85 8.15
C THR A 609 32.34 4.68 7.06
N CYS A 610 32.81 5.93 6.91
CA CYS A 610 32.34 6.84 5.88
C CYS A 610 33.28 6.82 4.67
N SER A 611 32.72 6.98 3.48
CA SER A 611 33.47 7.22 2.25
C SER A 611 34.24 8.54 2.33
N LEU A 612 35.19 8.73 1.44
CA LEU A 612 35.68 10.08 1.14
C LEU A 612 34.51 10.93 0.66
N PRO A 613 34.50 12.24 1.00
CA PRO A 613 33.45 13.15 0.55
C PRO A 613 33.44 13.28 -0.97
N VAL A 614 32.26 13.26 -1.56
CA VAL A 614 32.05 13.47 -3.00
C VAL A 614 31.22 14.71 -3.25
N THR A 615 31.55 15.45 -4.31
CA THR A 615 30.92 16.74 -4.65
C THR A 615 30.37 16.77 -6.07
N SER A 616 30.50 15.68 -6.84
CA SER A 616 29.91 15.61 -8.18
C SER A 616 28.91 14.46 -8.30
N PRO A 617 27.85 14.64 -9.11
CA PRO A 617 26.86 13.60 -9.40
C PRO A 617 27.47 12.30 -9.92
N GLU A 618 28.50 12.35 -10.76
CA GLU A 618 29.17 11.19 -11.36
C GLU A 618 29.91 10.38 -10.32
N GLN A 619 30.69 11.05 -9.44
CA GLN A 619 31.40 10.40 -8.34
C GLN A 619 30.42 9.73 -7.37
N LEU A 620 29.31 10.41 -7.04
CA LEU A 620 28.28 9.86 -6.17
C LEU A 620 27.61 8.64 -6.82
N ALA A 621 27.33 8.71 -8.12
CA ALA A 621 26.75 7.59 -8.85
C ALA A 621 27.65 6.35 -8.79
N THR A 622 28.94 6.51 -9.08
CA THR A 622 29.95 5.43 -8.98
C THR A 622 29.99 4.85 -7.58
N LEU A 623 30.09 5.70 -6.54
CA LEU A 623 30.16 5.28 -5.15
C LEU A 623 28.93 4.47 -4.71
N LEU A 624 27.71 4.90 -5.09
CA LEU A 624 26.49 4.20 -4.75
C LEU A 624 26.30 2.89 -5.53
N ASP A 625 26.85 2.78 -6.73
CA ASP A 625 26.77 1.57 -7.55
C ASP A 625 27.86 0.53 -7.15
N GLU A 626 28.99 0.95 -6.62
CA GLU A 626 30.04 0.06 -6.07
C GLU A 626 29.65 -0.56 -4.71
N GLN A 627 28.72 0.07 -3.98
CA GLN A 627 28.25 -0.44 -2.68
C GLN A 627 27.14 -1.49 -2.77
N LYS A 628 26.67 -1.80 -3.97
CA LYS A 628 25.74 -2.89 -4.27
C LYS A 628 26.49 -4.22 -4.37
#